data_28689015182ae944d03797b676192ce3
#
_entry.id   28689015182ae944d03797b676192ce3
#
_cell.length_a   1.000
_cell.length_b   1.000
_cell.length_c   1.000
_cell.angle_alpha   90.00
_cell.angle_beta   90.00
_cell.angle_gamma   90.00
#
_symmetry.space_group_name_H-M   'P 1'
#
loop_
_entity.id
_entity.type
_entity.pdbx_description
1 polymer ?
#
loop_
_entity_poly.entity_id
_entity_poly.type
_entity_poly.pdbx_seq_one_letter_code
_entity_poly.pdbx_strand_id
1 'polypeptide(L)'
;YKRQVYTAEQYAEVVRQLRAAYGDRPVSFTTDCICGFPGETEEDFRESCAFLKEIGFLKVHVFPYSRRSGTPAYDFPDQVHEREKQARSREMNAIAEDIRREVLAGCEGSEDDVLLETPLSGTLFTGYTRLYVPVVVSAPGHKSGEIVHVRLGSYDGERVRAEMV
;
A
#
# COMPACT_ATOMS: atom_id res chain seq x y z
N TYR A 1 13.79 15.41 -14.81
CA TYR A 1 14.06 16.40 -13.82
C TYR A 1 14.51 15.80 -12.48
N LYS A 2 13.82 14.92 -11.84
CA LYS A 2 14.46 13.81 -11.13
C LYS A 2 15.01 12.93 -12.24
N ARG A 3 16.31 12.71 -12.28
CA ARG A 3 16.89 11.71 -13.20
C ARG A 3 16.15 10.40 -12.97
N GLN A 4 14.99 10.27 -13.60
CA GLN A 4 14.20 9.05 -13.58
C GLN A 4 15.00 8.07 -14.42
N VAL A 5 15.61 7.10 -13.75
CA VAL A 5 16.53 6.14 -14.34
C VAL A 5 15.76 4.99 -14.97
N TYR A 6 14.43 4.94 -14.76
CA TYR A 6 13.54 3.85 -15.22
C TYR A 6 12.16 4.39 -15.62
N THR A 7 11.47 3.65 -16.47
CA THR A 7 10.09 3.90 -16.90
C THR A 7 9.08 3.11 -16.05
N ALA A 8 7.78 3.39 -16.20
CA ALA A 8 6.70 2.63 -15.56
C ALA A 8 6.74 1.16 -15.97
N GLU A 9 7.00 0.87 -17.26
CA GLU A 9 7.11 -0.49 -17.77
C GLU A 9 8.29 -1.24 -17.16
N GLN A 10 9.43 -0.57 -16.99
CA GLN A 10 10.59 -1.16 -16.33
C GLN A 10 10.32 -1.44 -14.85
N TYR A 11 9.56 -0.56 -14.17
CA TYR A 11 9.13 -0.81 -12.80
C TYR A 11 8.19 -2.03 -12.72
N ALA A 12 7.19 -2.10 -13.59
CA ALA A 12 6.27 -3.23 -13.66
C ALA A 12 7.00 -4.54 -13.95
N GLU A 13 8.01 -4.51 -14.82
CA GLU A 13 8.86 -5.68 -15.11
C GLU A 13 9.63 -6.14 -13.88
N VAL A 14 10.23 -5.23 -13.12
CA VAL A 14 10.91 -5.56 -11.86
C VAL A 14 9.94 -6.20 -10.85
N VAL A 15 8.72 -5.69 -10.75
CA VAL A 15 7.69 -6.29 -9.88
C VAL A 15 7.34 -7.71 -10.33
N ARG A 16 7.17 -7.93 -11.64
CA ARG A 16 6.92 -9.28 -12.19
C ARG A 16 8.07 -10.24 -11.89
N GLN A 17 9.32 -9.79 -12.07
CA GLN A 17 10.52 -10.60 -11.77
C GLN A 17 10.61 -10.93 -10.28
N LEU A 18 10.32 -9.99 -9.39
CA LEU A 18 10.28 -10.24 -7.95
C LEU A 18 9.20 -11.26 -7.59
N ARG A 19 7.98 -11.11 -8.10
CA ARG A 19 6.92 -12.10 -7.89
C ARG A 19 7.33 -13.49 -8.38
N ALA A 20 7.90 -13.58 -9.57
CA ALA A 20 8.38 -14.84 -10.12
C ALA A 20 9.52 -15.46 -9.28
N ALA A 21 10.45 -14.64 -8.81
CA ALA A 21 11.57 -15.12 -7.98
C ALA A 21 11.12 -15.60 -6.59
N TYR A 22 10.06 -15.00 -6.04
CA TYR A 22 9.47 -15.47 -4.79
C TYR A 22 8.61 -16.74 -4.97
N GLY A 23 8.11 -17.01 -6.20
CA GLY A 23 7.28 -18.18 -6.51
C GLY A 23 6.00 -18.16 -5.68
N ASP A 24 5.73 -19.27 -4.95
CA ASP A 24 4.55 -19.39 -4.10
C ASP A 24 4.64 -18.61 -2.79
N ARG A 25 5.80 -18.01 -2.48
CA ARG A 25 5.94 -17.15 -1.30
C ARG A 25 5.36 -15.78 -1.60
N PRO A 26 4.42 -15.28 -0.79
CA PRO A 26 3.81 -14.00 -1.02
C PRO A 26 4.83 -12.86 -0.87
N VAL A 27 4.63 -11.80 -1.64
CA VAL A 27 5.40 -10.54 -1.55
C VAL A 27 4.45 -9.37 -1.61
N SER A 28 4.67 -8.38 -0.75
CA SER A 28 3.89 -7.13 -0.76
C SER A 28 4.73 -5.97 -1.27
N PHE A 29 4.06 -5.02 -1.91
CA PHE A 29 4.66 -3.78 -2.39
C PHE A 29 3.93 -2.59 -1.78
N THR A 30 4.70 -1.57 -1.44
CA THR A 30 4.19 -0.27 -1.01
C THR A 30 4.85 0.83 -1.82
N THR A 31 4.19 1.98 -1.98
CA THR A 31 4.76 3.09 -2.72
C THR A 31 4.28 4.43 -2.19
N ASP A 32 5.05 5.47 -2.49
CA ASP A 32 4.65 6.86 -2.35
C ASP A 32 4.27 7.40 -3.73
N CYS A 33 3.14 8.07 -3.85
CA CYS A 33 2.67 8.67 -5.09
C CYS A 33 2.35 10.15 -4.88
N ILE A 34 2.89 11.01 -5.74
CA ILE A 34 2.57 12.44 -5.76
C ILE A 34 1.60 12.70 -6.91
N CYS A 35 0.46 13.34 -6.63
CA CYS A 35 -0.49 13.81 -7.63
C CYS A 35 -0.51 15.34 -7.73
N GLY A 36 -0.89 15.87 -8.88
CA GLY A 36 -0.95 17.30 -9.14
C GLY A 36 0.42 17.97 -9.25
N PHE A 37 1.42 17.24 -9.75
CA PHE A 37 2.73 17.82 -10.08
C PHE A 37 2.58 18.85 -11.23
N PRO A 38 3.40 19.92 -11.28
CA PRO A 38 3.34 20.89 -12.38
C PRO A 38 3.38 20.23 -13.73
N GLY A 39 2.41 20.53 -14.59
CA GLY A 39 2.25 19.95 -15.92
C GLY A 39 1.52 18.60 -15.97
N GLU A 40 1.13 18.02 -14.83
CA GLU A 40 0.34 16.78 -14.83
C GLU A 40 -1.03 17.02 -15.46
N THR A 41 -1.28 16.33 -16.56
CA THR A 41 -2.58 16.33 -17.25
C THR A 41 -3.56 15.37 -16.60
N GLU A 42 -4.82 15.43 -17.02
CA GLU A 42 -5.83 14.44 -16.61
C GLU A 42 -5.47 13.03 -17.12
N GLU A 43 -4.85 12.94 -18.30
CA GLU A 43 -4.40 11.68 -18.88
C GLU A 43 -3.28 11.05 -18.04
N ASP A 44 -2.24 11.84 -17.70
CA ASP A 44 -1.14 11.40 -16.82
C ASP A 44 -1.67 10.90 -15.46
N PHE A 45 -2.66 11.62 -14.89
CA PHE A 45 -3.30 11.21 -13.65
C PHE A 45 -4.01 9.86 -13.78
N ARG A 46 -4.76 9.65 -14.88
CA ARG A 46 -5.46 8.39 -15.13
C ARG A 46 -4.51 7.24 -15.40
N GLU A 47 -3.43 7.47 -16.13
CA GLU A 47 -2.36 6.49 -16.33
C GLU A 47 -1.73 6.09 -14.99
N SER A 48 -1.44 7.06 -14.12
CA SER A 48 -0.92 6.80 -12.78
C SER A 48 -1.88 5.92 -11.96
N CYS A 49 -3.18 6.22 -11.99
CA CYS A 49 -4.19 5.42 -11.29
C CYS A 49 -4.31 3.99 -11.86
N ALA A 50 -4.22 3.84 -13.18
CA ALA A 50 -4.23 2.54 -13.84
C ALA A 50 -2.98 1.71 -13.45
N PHE A 51 -1.83 2.35 -13.41
CA PHE A 51 -0.58 1.72 -12.99
C PHE A 51 -0.62 1.24 -11.53
N LEU A 52 -1.21 2.02 -10.61
CA LEU A 52 -1.39 1.57 -9.22
C LEU A 52 -2.21 0.29 -9.15
N LYS A 53 -3.27 0.18 -9.96
CA LYS A 53 -4.11 -1.04 -10.05
C LYS A 53 -3.35 -2.22 -10.65
N GLU A 54 -2.59 -1.99 -11.73
CA GLU A 54 -1.77 -3.04 -12.38
C GLU A 54 -0.77 -3.66 -11.38
N ILE A 55 -0.09 -2.83 -10.61
CA ILE A 55 0.90 -3.32 -9.64
C ILE A 55 0.24 -3.98 -8.41
N GLY A 56 -0.91 -3.52 -7.96
CA GLY A 56 -1.59 -4.10 -6.78
C GLY A 56 -0.78 -3.86 -5.50
N PHE A 57 -0.60 -2.61 -5.13
CA PHE A 57 0.11 -2.23 -3.91
C PHE A 57 -0.69 -2.54 -2.65
N LEU A 58 -0.07 -3.12 -1.64
CA LEU A 58 -0.67 -3.25 -0.31
C LEU A 58 -0.95 -1.88 0.32
N LYS A 59 -0.08 -0.90 0.05
CA LYS A 59 -0.27 0.46 0.53
C LYS A 59 0.32 1.48 -0.44
N VAL A 60 -0.47 2.51 -0.72
CA VAL A 60 -0.03 3.69 -1.46
C VAL A 60 -0.16 4.91 -0.54
N HIS A 61 0.93 5.63 -0.34
CA HIS A 61 0.90 6.92 0.34
C HIS A 61 0.73 8.01 -0.72
N VAL A 62 -0.45 8.61 -0.77
CA VAL A 62 -0.78 9.65 -1.75
C VAL A 62 -0.51 11.02 -1.18
N PHE A 63 0.29 11.81 -1.88
CA PHE A 63 0.62 13.18 -1.51
C PHE A 63 0.19 14.15 -2.62
N PRO A 64 -0.69 15.12 -2.34
CA PRO A 64 -0.85 16.24 -3.25
C PRO A 64 0.47 17.02 -3.33
N TYR A 65 0.88 17.39 -4.55
CA TYR A 65 2.11 18.16 -4.72
C TYR A 65 2.09 19.45 -3.91
N SER A 66 3.12 19.63 -3.10
CA SER A 66 3.33 20.85 -2.30
C SER A 66 4.49 21.64 -2.87
N ARG A 67 4.19 22.88 -3.28
CA ARG A 67 5.19 23.81 -3.82
C ARG A 67 6.15 24.25 -2.71
N ARG A 68 7.43 23.95 -2.87
CA ARG A 68 8.47 24.24 -1.87
C ARG A 68 9.54 25.16 -2.46
N SER A 69 9.79 26.31 -1.83
CA SER A 69 10.86 27.22 -2.22
C SER A 69 12.22 26.51 -2.20
N GLY A 70 13.11 26.89 -3.12
CA GLY A 70 14.43 26.27 -3.28
C GLY A 70 14.45 24.94 -4.01
N THR A 71 13.30 24.46 -4.50
CA THR A 71 13.21 23.31 -5.40
C THR A 71 12.96 23.80 -6.83
N PRO A 72 13.56 23.18 -7.85
CA PRO A 72 13.30 23.55 -9.22
C PRO A 72 11.83 23.51 -9.64
N ALA A 73 11.05 22.54 -9.14
CA ALA A 73 9.63 22.43 -9.42
C ALA A 73 8.79 23.61 -8.86
N TYR A 74 9.37 24.40 -7.96
CA TYR A 74 8.74 25.63 -7.47
C TYR A 74 8.46 26.63 -8.61
N ASP A 75 9.38 26.75 -9.56
CA ASP A 75 9.32 27.72 -10.67
C ASP A 75 8.78 27.10 -11.98
N PHE A 76 8.37 25.84 -11.95
CA PHE A 76 7.80 25.22 -13.15
C PHE A 76 6.50 25.92 -13.56
N PRO A 77 6.28 26.11 -14.88
CA PRO A 77 4.98 26.54 -15.40
C PRO A 77 3.91 25.48 -15.12
N ASP A 78 2.69 25.77 -15.49
CA ASP A 78 1.56 24.83 -15.47
C ASP A 78 1.30 24.21 -14.10
N GLN A 79 1.41 25.03 -13.07
CA GLN A 79 1.06 24.63 -11.69
C GLN A 79 -0.41 24.22 -11.62
N VAL A 80 -0.67 22.97 -11.21
CA VAL A 80 -2.02 22.44 -11.01
C VAL A 80 -2.71 23.21 -9.87
N HIS A 81 -3.96 23.62 -10.10
CA HIS A 81 -4.73 24.38 -9.12
C HIS A 81 -4.98 23.56 -7.84
N GLU A 82 -4.96 24.20 -6.66
CA GLU A 82 -5.07 23.50 -5.37
C GLU A 82 -6.34 22.64 -5.26
N ARG A 83 -7.48 23.16 -5.75
CA ARG A 83 -8.75 22.41 -5.77
C ARG A 83 -8.65 21.10 -6.59
N GLU A 84 -7.91 21.14 -7.69
CA GLU A 84 -7.71 19.97 -8.55
C GLU A 84 -6.76 18.96 -7.89
N LYS A 85 -5.64 19.43 -7.32
CA LYS A 85 -4.75 18.55 -6.54
C LYS A 85 -5.49 17.82 -5.42
N GLN A 86 -6.36 18.52 -4.70
CA GLN A 86 -7.18 17.91 -3.65
C GLN A 86 -8.22 16.93 -4.20
N ALA A 87 -8.78 17.19 -5.37
CA ALA A 87 -9.71 16.26 -6.04
C ALA A 87 -8.98 14.98 -6.47
N ARG A 88 -7.85 15.11 -7.16
CA ARG A 88 -7.00 13.99 -7.58
C ARG A 88 -6.50 13.17 -6.39
N SER A 89 -6.06 13.84 -5.31
CA SER A 89 -5.63 13.15 -4.09
C SER A 89 -6.76 12.30 -3.47
N ARG A 90 -7.98 12.82 -3.40
CA ARG A 90 -9.13 12.04 -2.89
C ARG A 90 -9.45 10.85 -3.78
N GLU A 91 -9.47 11.04 -5.09
CA GLU A 91 -9.74 9.98 -6.05
C GLU A 91 -8.67 8.88 -5.99
N MET A 92 -7.39 9.27 -6.00
CA MET A 92 -6.27 8.32 -5.91
C MET A 92 -6.26 7.55 -4.58
N ASN A 93 -6.59 8.21 -3.45
CA ASN A 93 -6.73 7.53 -2.16
C ASN A 93 -7.88 6.51 -2.16
N ALA A 94 -9.01 6.81 -2.79
CA ALA A 94 -10.12 5.86 -2.93
C ALA A 94 -9.69 4.63 -3.75
N ILE A 95 -9.01 4.86 -4.87
CA ILE A 95 -8.45 3.78 -5.71
C ILE A 95 -7.43 2.94 -4.92
N ALA A 96 -6.54 3.59 -4.16
CA ALA A 96 -5.55 2.92 -3.33
C ALA A 96 -6.19 2.03 -2.25
N GLU A 97 -7.29 2.49 -1.66
CA GLU A 97 -8.03 1.71 -0.66
C GLU A 97 -8.76 0.51 -1.30
N ASP A 98 -9.30 0.66 -2.50
CA ASP A 98 -9.91 -0.46 -3.24
C ASP A 98 -8.86 -1.52 -3.58
N ILE A 99 -7.68 -1.11 -4.08
CA ILE A 99 -6.55 -2.02 -4.36
C ILE A 99 -6.14 -2.75 -3.08
N ARG A 100 -5.97 -2.01 -1.99
CA ARG A 100 -5.61 -2.57 -0.70
C ARG A 100 -6.61 -3.63 -0.23
N ARG A 101 -7.89 -3.37 -0.38
CA ARG A 101 -8.97 -4.30 -0.02
C ARG A 101 -8.86 -5.60 -0.81
N GLU A 102 -8.61 -5.51 -2.11
CA GLU A 102 -8.41 -6.68 -2.97
C GLU A 102 -7.17 -7.49 -2.54
N VAL A 103 -6.04 -6.81 -2.29
CA VAL A 103 -4.80 -7.45 -1.84
C VAL A 103 -5.00 -8.16 -0.49
N LEU A 104 -5.67 -7.50 0.48
CA LEU A 104 -5.92 -8.08 1.80
C LEU A 104 -6.90 -9.26 1.73
N ALA A 105 -7.94 -9.16 0.90
CA ALA A 105 -8.87 -10.28 0.67
C ALA A 105 -8.16 -11.48 0.02
N GLY A 106 -7.21 -11.23 -0.86
CA GLY A 106 -6.39 -12.26 -1.49
C GLY A 106 -5.45 -13.02 -0.54
N CYS A 107 -5.27 -12.53 0.70
CA CYS A 107 -4.47 -13.23 1.70
C CYS A 107 -5.23 -14.37 2.41
N GLU A 108 -6.54 -14.48 2.23
CA GLU A 108 -7.36 -15.48 2.92
C GLU A 108 -6.86 -16.92 2.65
N GLY A 109 -6.74 -17.71 3.71
CA GLY A 109 -6.26 -19.08 3.69
C GLY A 109 -4.74 -19.25 3.72
N SER A 110 -3.97 -18.18 3.53
CA SER A 110 -2.51 -18.24 3.65
C SER A 110 -2.06 -18.27 5.10
N GLU A 111 -0.83 -18.72 5.34
CA GLU A 111 -0.21 -18.75 6.66
C GLU A 111 0.99 -17.80 6.71
N ASP A 112 1.15 -17.10 7.85
CA ASP A 112 2.29 -16.22 8.09
C ASP A 112 2.55 -16.06 9.60
N ASP A 113 3.71 -15.51 9.94
CA ASP A 113 4.05 -15.13 11.30
C ASP A 113 3.57 -13.71 11.58
N VAL A 114 2.96 -13.52 12.76
CA VAL A 114 2.40 -12.23 13.21
C VAL A 114 3.14 -11.76 14.45
N LEU A 115 3.65 -10.55 14.41
CA LEU A 115 4.10 -9.84 15.60
C LEU A 115 2.87 -9.27 16.32
N LEU A 116 2.63 -9.75 17.57
CA LEU A 116 1.58 -9.23 18.44
C LEU A 116 1.99 -7.84 18.96
N GLU A 117 1.22 -6.82 18.65
CA GLU A 117 1.55 -5.45 19.07
C GLU A 117 0.66 -4.98 20.22
N THR A 118 -0.61 -4.71 19.94
CA THR A 118 -1.51 -4.07 20.91
C THR A 118 -2.58 -5.04 21.36
N PRO A 119 -2.70 -5.29 22.68
CA PRO A 119 -3.85 -6.01 23.22
C PRO A 119 -5.12 -5.17 23.06
N LEU A 120 -6.20 -5.79 22.56
CA LEU A 120 -7.50 -5.15 22.42
C LEU A 120 -8.40 -5.46 23.61
N SER A 121 -8.79 -6.73 23.77
CA SER A 121 -9.60 -7.21 24.91
C SER A 121 -9.42 -8.71 25.11
N GLY A 122 -9.37 -9.16 26.36
CA GLY A 122 -9.20 -10.58 26.67
C GLY A 122 -7.92 -11.14 26.06
N THR A 123 -8.06 -12.07 25.13
CA THR A 123 -6.95 -12.73 24.41
C THR A 123 -6.68 -12.14 23.02
N LEU A 124 -7.43 -11.11 22.62
CA LEU A 124 -7.32 -10.50 21.29
C LEU A 124 -6.17 -9.51 21.23
N PHE A 125 -5.37 -9.62 20.16
CA PHE A 125 -4.29 -8.71 19.83
C PHE A 125 -4.46 -8.19 18.41
N THR A 126 -3.99 -6.96 18.17
CA THR A 126 -3.64 -6.51 16.82
C THR A 126 -2.16 -6.74 16.56
N GLY A 127 -1.82 -6.89 15.30
CA GLY A 127 -0.44 -7.05 14.89
C GLY A 127 -0.29 -6.96 13.39
N TYR A 128 0.90 -7.26 12.92
CA TYR A 128 1.22 -7.29 11.50
C TYR A 128 1.96 -8.58 11.15
N THR A 129 1.67 -9.09 9.95
CA THR A 129 2.47 -10.15 9.37
C THR A 129 3.83 -9.63 8.89
N ARG A 130 4.73 -10.54 8.48
CA ARG A 130 6.00 -10.18 7.82
C ARG A 130 5.81 -9.31 6.57
N LEU A 131 4.64 -9.40 5.95
CA LEU A 131 4.26 -8.64 4.76
C LEU A 131 3.49 -7.35 5.07
N TYR A 132 3.44 -6.94 6.34
CA TYR A 132 2.68 -5.77 6.81
C TYR A 132 1.16 -5.87 6.58
N VAL A 133 0.62 -7.09 6.50
CA VAL A 133 -0.83 -7.32 6.54
C VAL A 133 -1.31 -7.05 7.97
N PRO A 134 -2.24 -6.11 8.18
CA PRO A 134 -2.79 -5.85 9.52
C PRO A 134 -3.73 -6.97 9.92
N VAL A 135 -3.54 -7.52 11.11
CA VAL A 135 -4.33 -8.63 11.61
C VAL A 135 -4.96 -8.36 12.96
N VAL A 136 -6.03 -9.09 13.26
CA VAL A 136 -6.54 -9.31 14.60
C VAL A 136 -6.57 -10.81 14.86
N VAL A 137 -5.99 -11.23 15.99
CA VAL A 137 -5.82 -12.65 16.34
C VAL A 137 -6.11 -12.88 17.83
N SER A 138 -6.73 -14.03 18.15
CA SER A 138 -6.83 -14.50 19.53
C SER A 138 -5.59 -15.33 19.84
N ALA A 139 -4.79 -14.86 20.82
CA ALA A 139 -3.54 -15.47 21.24
C ALA A 139 -3.50 -15.65 22.77
N PRO A 140 -4.27 -16.61 23.32
CA PRO A 140 -4.34 -16.84 24.76
C PRO A 140 -2.97 -17.24 25.32
N GLY A 141 -2.57 -16.63 26.43
CA GLY A 141 -1.29 -16.89 27.09
C GLY A 141 -0.09 -16.13 26.50
N HIS A 142 -0.26 -15.44 25.38
CA HIS A 142 0.79 -14.64 24.74
C HIS A 142 0.76 -13.18 25.21
N LYS A 143 1.83 -12.44 24.87
CA LYS A 143 2.04 -11.03 25.23
C LYS A 143 2.46 -10.22 24.01
N SER A 144 2.29 -8.89 24.09
CA SER A 144 2.85 -7.96 23.10
C SER A 144 4.35 -8.17 22.91
N GLY A 145 4.81 -8.11 21.66
CA GLY A 145 6.19 -8.36 21.28
C GLY A 145 6.50 -9.81 20.93
N GLU A 146 5.58 -10.74 21.17
CA GLU A 146 5.75 -12.15 20.77
C GLU A 146 5.30 -12.35 19.31
N ILE A 147 5.89 -13.36 18.67
CA ILE A 147 5.54 -13.78 17.32
C ILE A 147 4.75 -15.08 17.42
N VAL A 148 3.62 -15.14 16.72
CA VAL A 148 2.77 -16.32 16.63
C VAL A 148 2.56 -16.70 15.16
N HIS A 149 2.48 -18.00 14.89
CA HIS A 149 2.14 -18.50 13.56
C HIS A 149 0.63 -18.59 13.42
N VAL A 150 0.10 -18.08 12.31
CA VAL A 150 -1.34 -17.95 12.11
C VAL A 150 -1.75 -18.31 10.67
N ARG A 151 -3.00 -18.72 10.52
CA ARG A 151 -3.71 -18.76 9.25
C ARG A 151 -4.57 -17.52 9.12
N LEU A 152 -4.44 -16.83 7.99
CA LEU A 152 -5.18 -15.63 7.67
C LEU A 152 -6.59 -16.01 7.17
N GLY A 153 -7.60 -15.37 7.72
CA GLY A 153 -8.99 -15.51 7.35
C GLY A 153 -9.50 -14.30 6.58
N SER A 154 -10.78 -13.99 6.74
CA SER A 154 -11.44 -12.91 6.00
C SER A 154 -10.98 -11.52 6.45
N TYR A 155 -10.94 -10.60 5.49
CA TYR A 155 -10.76 -9.17 5.74
C TYR A 155 -12.10 -8.54 6.16
N ASP A 156 -12.13 -7.84 7.28
CA ASP A 156 -13.36 -7.26 7.87
C ASP A 156 -13.60 -5.78 7.50
N GLY A 157 -12.75 -5.21 6.67
CA GLY A 157 -12.79 -3.80 6.27
C GLY A 157 -11.71 -2.94 6.96
N GLU A 158 -11.09 -3.45 8.03
CA GLU A 158 -9.99 -2.79 8.73
C GLU A 158 -8.76 -3.70 8.84
N ARG A 159 -8.98 -4.96 9.24
CA ARG A 159 -7.95 -5.97 9.47
C ARG A 159 -8.35 -7.32 8.92
N VAL A 160 -7.37 -8.17 8.74
CA VAL A 160 -7.58 -9.59 8.43
C VAL A 160 -7.74 -10.33 9.76
N ARG A 161 -8.79 -11.12 9.88
CA ARG A 161 -8.94 -12.04 11.02
C ARG A 161 -7.94 -13.17 10.88
N ALA A 162 -7.31 -13.57 11.98
CA ALA A 162 -6.33 -14.63 11.96
C ALA A 162 -6.55 -15.61 13.12
N GLU A 163 -6.21 -16.86 12.87
CA GLU A 163 -6.29 -17.94 13.86
C GLU A 163 -4.92 -18.56 14.04
N MET A 164 -4.54 -18.86 15.27
CA MET A 164 -3.30 -19.57 15.57
C MET A 164 -3.35 -20.99 15.00
N VAL A 165 -2.24 -21.43 14.41
CA VAL A 165 -2.09 -22.78 13.83
C VAL A 165 -1.18 -23.62 14.72
#